data_9ad6de09e6b2bc941bea39928d5af763
#
_entry.id   9ad6de09e6b2bc941bea39928d5af763
#
_cell.length_a   1.000
_cell.length_b   1.000
_cell.length_c   1.000
_cell.angle_alpha   90.00
_cell.angle_beta   90.00
_cell.angle_gamma   90.00
#
_symmetry.space_group_name_H-M   'P 1'
#
loop_
_entity.id
_entity.type
_entity.pdbx_description
1 polymer ?
#
loop_
_entity_poly.entity_id
_entity_poly.type
_entity_poly.pdbx_seq_one_letter_code
_entity_poly.pdbx_strand_id
1 'polypeptide(L)'
;MTEYEIYNQLSSSFIASGLFVAGGWFLLWVAFRGVLRIQDNGATLIQKVFATLFSLGIVYYNLLQFSFVTVNWQNASEALSLLDNPSERAQRMMDFVGTTEVSPSLIPSDPIFAVWWLVVIVMLMTGIWLK
;
A
#
# COMPACT_ATOMS: atom_id res chain seq x y z
N MET A 1 -0.50 -25.85 -12.33
CA MET A 1 -0.64 -24.48 -12.87
C MET A 1 0.50 -24.21 -13.83
N THR A 2 0.21 -23.64 -14.98
CA THR A 2 1.21 -23.27 -15.97
C THR A 2 1.77 -21.88 -15.69
N GLU A 3 2.93 -21.56 -16.24
CA GLU A 3 3.54 -20.24 -16.14
C GLU A 3 2.60 -19.14 -16.68
N TYR A 4 1.90 -19.41 -17.78
CA TYR A 4 0.90 -18.49 -18.33
C TYR A 4 -0.26 -18.22 -17.35
N GLU A 5 -0.77 -19.23 -16.68
CA GLU A 5 -1.83 -19.08 -15.68
C GLU A 5 -1.38 -18.25 -14.49
N ILE A 6 -0.15 -18.41 -14.02
CA ILE A 6 0.45 -17.63 -12.95
C ILE A 6 0.50 -16.14 -13.32
N TYR A 7 1.00 -15.80 -14.51
CA TYR A 7 1.05 -14.42 -14.98
C TYR A 7 -0.34 -13.82 -15.20
N ASN A 8 -1.27 -14.60 -15.70
CA ASN A 8 -2.65 -14.15 -15.90
C ASN A 8 -3.34 -13.85 -14.57
N GLN A 9 -3.16 -14.69 -13.56
CA GLN A 9 -3.67 -14.47 -12.21
C GLN A 9 -3.05 -13.22 -11.57
N LEU A 10 -1.74 -13.05 -11.72
CA LEU A 10 -1.04 -11.87 -11.22
C LEU A 10 -1.57 -10.58 -11.87
N SER A 11 -1.75 -10.58 -13.18
CA SER A 11 -2.30 -9.42 -13.91
C SER A 11 -3.71 -9.08 -13.46
N SER A 12 -4.57 -10.07 -13.25
CA SER A 12 -5.93 -9.87 -12.74
C SER A 12 -5.93 -9.29 -11.33
N SER A 13 -5.03 -9.78 -10.47
CA SER A 13 -4.85 -9.26 -9.12
C SER A 13 -4.38 -7.80 -9.13
N PHE A 14 -3.51 -7.42 -10.05
CA PHE A 14 -3.05 -6.04 -10.17
C PHE A 14 -4.14 -5.08 -10.66
N ILE A 15 -5.00 -5.51 -11.57
CA ILE A 15 -6.14 -4.69 -12.00
C ILE A 15 -7.07 -4.41 -10.81
N ALA A 16 -7.41 -5.43 -10.03
CA ALA A 16 -8.22 -5.27 -8.83
C ALA A 16 -7.53 -4.39 -7.78
N SER A 17 -6.26 -4.67 -7.48
CA SER A 17 -5.47 -3.90 -6.50
C SER A 17 -5.30 -2.45 -6.93
N GLY A 18 -5.14 -2.18 -8.23
CA GLY A 18 -5.02 -0.84 -8.78
C GLY A 18 -6.23 0.04 -8.48
N LEU A 19 -7.43 -0.52 -8.54
CA LEU A 19 -8.67 0.20 -8.19
C LEU A 19 -8.72 0.55 -6.69
N PHE A 20 -8.34 -0.37 -5.82
CA PHE A 20 -8.29 -0.13 -4.37
C PHE A 20 -7.19 0.86 -3.99
N VAL A 21 -6.03 0.80 -4.64
CA VAL A 21 -4.93 1.77 -4.45
C VAL A 21 -5.37 3.16 -4.89
N ALA A 22 -6.02 3.29 -6.05
CA ALA A 22 -6.56 4.57 -6.52
C ALA A 22 -7.60 5.15 -5.55
N GLY A 23 -8.49 4.32 -5.01
CA GLY A 23 -9.43 4.70 -3.96
C GLY A 23 -8.71 5.20 -2.70
N GLY A 24 -7.64 4.53 -2.28
CA GLY A 24 -6.81 4.94 -1.15
C GLY A 24 -6.14 6.30 -1.35
N TRP A 25 -5.62 6.59 -2.53
CA TRP A 25 -5.07 7.90 -2.88
C TRP A 25 -6.14 9.00 -2.86
N PHE A 26 -7.34 8.71 -3.35
CA PHE A 26 -8.47 9.64 -3.25
C PHE A 26 -8.83 9.94 -1.79
N LEU A 27 -8.90 8.92 -0.93
CA LEU A 27 -9.17 9.10 0.50
C LEU A 27 -8.06 9.92 1.18
N LEU A 28 -6.81 9.73 0.80
CA LEU A 28 -5.68 10.53 1.29
C LEU A 28 -5.83 12.01 0.90
N TRP A 29 -6.25 12.28 -0.32
CA TRP A 29 -6.58 13.64 -0.76
C TRP A 29 -7.71 14.25 0.09
N VAL A 30 -8.77 13.48 0.39
CA VAL A 30 -9.86 13.92 1.28
C VAL A 30 -9.34 14.26 2.67
N ALA A 31 -8.44 13.43 3.22
CA ALA A 31 -7.82 13.69 4.52
C ALA A 31 -7.05 15.02 4.54
N PHE A 32 -6.22 15.27 3.53
CA PHE A 32 -5.50 16.55 3.41
C PHE A 32 -6.43 17.75 3.22
N ARG A 33 -7.51 17.60 2.46
CA ARG A 33 -8.55 18.64 2.35
C ARG A 33 -9.19 18.94 3.70
N GLY A 34 -9.45 17.93 4.50
CA GLY A 34 -9.94 18.08 5.87
C GLY A 34 -8.97 18.84 6.77
N VAL A 35 -7.68 18.53 6.66
CA VAL A 35 -6.61 19.22 7.39
C VAL A 35 -6.56 20.71 7.03
N LEU A 36 -6.57 21.04 5.74
CA LEU A 36 -6.59 22.44 5.29
C LEU A 36 -7.81 23.20 5.83
N ARG A 37 -8.96 22.55 5.86
CA ARG A 37 -10.18 23.14 6.43
C ARG A 37 -10.07 23.45 7.92
N ILE A 38 -9.40 22.56 8.67
CA ILE A 38 -9.10 22.77 10.11
C ILE A 38 -8.16 23.97 10.28
N GLN A 39 -7.15 24.09 9.42
CA GLN A 39 -6.19 25.21 9.46
C GLN A 39 -6.86 26.55 9.15
N ASP A 40 -7.76 26.58 8.17
CA ASP A 40 -8.42 27.80 7.74
C ASP A 40 -9.52 28.27 8.72
N ASN A 41 -10.32 27.35 9.24
CA ASN A 41 -11.52 27.68 10.02
C ASN A 41 -11.38 27.35 11.51
N GLY A 42 -10.31 26.70 11.93
CA GLY A 42 -10.18 26.11 13.25
C GLY A 42 -11.05 24.87 13.43
N ALA A 43 -10.89 24.22 14.59
CA ALA A 43 -11.67 23.04 14.94
C ALA A 43 -11.74 22.86 16.45
N THR A 44 -12.82 22.29 16.92
CA THR A 44 -12.97 21.86 18.32
C THR A 44 -12.08 20.65 18.61
N LEU A 45 -11.82 20.36 19.87
CA LEU A 45 -11.05 19.19 20.28
C LEU A 45 -11.64 17.87 19.71
N ILE A 46 -12.96 17.73 19.77
CA ILE A 46 -13.67 16.55 19.26
C ILE A 46 -13.45 16.41 17.75
N GLN A 47 -13.55 17.49 16.99
CA GLN A 47 -13.31 17.50 15.55
C GLN A 47 -11.86 17.09 15.22
N LYS A 48 -10.89 17.57 16.00
CA LYS A 48 -9.47 17.18 15.82
C LYS A 48 -9.25 15.69 16.11
N VAL A 49 -9.90 15.15 17.16
CA VAL A 49 -9.82 13.71 17.46
C VAL A 49 -10.40 12.87 16.31
N PHE A 50 -11.59 13.22 15.80
CA PHE A 50 -12.17 12.51 14.65
C PHE A 50 -11.33 12.64 13.40
N ALA A 51 -10.78 13.81 13.12
CA ALA A 51 -9.88 14.00 11.98
C ALA A 51 -8.61 13.14 12.11
N THR A 52 -8.07 12.99 13.31
CA THR A 52 -6.92 12.11 13.59
C THR A 52 -7.25 10.65 13.32
N LEU A 53 -8.35 10.16 13.88
CA LEU A 53 -8.78 8.77 13.70
C LEU A 53 -9.08 8.46 12.22
N PHE A 54 -9.75 9.37 11.53
CA PHE A 54 -10.03 9.24 10.09
C PHE A 54 -8.75 9.20 9.26
N SER A 55 -7.83 10.13 9.51
CA SER A 55 -6.54 10.20 8.80
C SER A 55 -5.68 8.97 9.02
N LEU A 56 -5.57 8.49 10.27
CA LEU A 56 -4.82 7.27 10.58
C LEU A 56 -5.47 6.03 9.97
N GLY A 57 -6.81 5.97 9.94
CA GLY A 57 -7.54 4.90 9.26
C GLY A 57 -7.26 4.86 7.75
N ILE A 58 -7.15 6.02 7.10
CA ILE A 58 -6.80 6.13 5.68
C ILE A 58 -5.35 5.69 5.44
N VAL A 59 -4.41 6.08 6.29
CA VAL A 59 -3.01 5.61 6.20
C VAL A 59 -2.95 4.09 6.36
N TYR A 60 -3.63 3.54 7.36
CA TYR A 60 -3.72 2.10 7.56
C TYR A 60 -4.29 1.37 6.33
N TYR A 61 -5.39 1.89 5.76
CA TYR A 61 -5.99 1.33 4.54
C TYR A 61 -4.98 1.31 3.38
N ASN A 62 -4.27 2.42 3.15
CA ASN A 62 -3.26 2.49 2.09
C ASN A 62 -2.12 1.49 2.32
N LEU A 63 -1.58 1.41 3.53
CA LEU A 63 -0.53 0.43 3.87
C LEU A 63 -1.01 -1.00 3.65
N LEU A 64 -2.26 -1.30 4.00
CA LEU A 64 -2.86 -2.61 3.79
C LEU A 64 -2.97 -2.96 2.30
N GLN A 65 -3.38 -2.00 1.47
CA GLN A 65 -3.48 -2.22 0.01
C GLN A 65 -2.10 -2.46 -0.62
N PHE A 66 -1.08 -1.71 -0.23
CA PHE A 66 0.29 -1.96 -0.69
C PHE A 66 0.85 -3.29 -0.18
N SER A 67 0.49 -3.70 1.02
CA SER A 67 0.81 -5.05 1.54
C SER A 67 0.22 -6.15 0.65
N PHE A 68 -1.02 -6.02 0.22
CA PHE A 68 -1.64 -6.97 -0.72
C PHE A 68 -0.93 -7.01 -2.07
N VAL A 69 -0.51 -5.87 -2.61
CA VAL A 69 0.29 -5.83 -3.85
C VAL A 69 1.59 -6.62 -3.67
N THR A 70 2.29 -6.40 -2.56
CA THR A 70 3.54 -7.13 -2.25
C THR A 70 3.30 -8.64 -2.13
N VAL A 71 2.24 -9.04 -1.44
CA VAL A 71 1.87 -10.46 -1.29
C VAL A 71 1.52 -11.08 -2.64
N ASN A 72 0.86 -10.36 -3.54
CA ASN A 72 0.57 -10.84 -4.89
C ASN A 72 1.87 -11.14 -5.68
N TRP A 73 2.89 -10.29 -5.58
CA TRP A 73 4.20 -10.55 -6.17
C TRP A 73 4.86 -11.78 -5.56
N GLN A 74 4.82 -11.92 -4.24
CA GLN A 74 5.40 -13.05 -3.53
C GLN A 74 4.69 -14.36 -3.86
N ASN A 75 3.35 -14.36 -3.95
CA ASN A 75 2.56 -15.52 -4.37
C ASN A 75 2.94 -15.98 -5.79
N ALA A 76 3.11 -15.05 -6.72
CA ALA A 76 3.52 -15.38 -8.07
C ALA A 76 4.94 -15.95 -8.10
N SER A 77 5.87 -15.39 -7.36
CA SER A 77 7.24 -15.89 -7.23
C SER A 77 7.29 -17.30 -6.63
N GLU A 78 6.51 -17.55 -5.57
CA GLU A 78 6.38 -18.87 -4.98
C GLU A 78 5.84 -19.89 -5.99
N ALA A 79 4.74 -19.55 -6.68
CA ALA A 79 4.14 -20.43 -7.68
C ALA A 79 5.10 -20.74 -8.83
N LEU A 80 5.88 -19.76 -9.30
CA LEU A 80 6.91 -19.97 -10.33
C LEU A 80 8.04 -20.89 -9.83
N SER A 81 8.41 -20.81 -8.58
CA SER A 81 9.46 -21.65 -8.00
C SER A 81 9.09 -23.14 -7.90
N LEU A 82 7.79 -23.43 -7.92
CA LEU A 82 7.26 -24.80 -7.88
C LEU A 82 7.14 -25.46 -9.25
N LEU A 83 7.44 -24.73 -10.34
CA LEU A 83 7.48 -25.29 -11.69
C LEU A 83 8.74 -26.13 -11.90
N ASP A 84 8.62 -27.24 -12.64
CA ASP A 84 9.75 -28.16 -12.90
C ASP A 84 10.86 -27.50 -13.72
N ASN A 85 10.50 -26.70 -14.73
CA ASN A 85 11.44 -26.01 -15.60
C ASN A 85 10.97 -24.56 -15.87
N PRO A 86 11.16 -23.66 -14.89
CA PRO A 86 10.78 -22.26 -15.09
C PRO A 86 11.62 -21.62 -16.21
N SER A 87 10.98 -20.79 -17.05
CA SER A 87 11.65 -20.07 -18.15
C SER A 87 12.65 -19.03 -17.59
N GLU A 88 13.53 -18.51 -18.46
CA GLU A 88 14.40 -17.39 -18.10
C GLU A 88 13.61 -16.17 -17.61
N ARG A 89 12.43 -15.93 -18.19
CA ARG A 89 11.53 -14.86 -17.77
C ARG A 89 11.05 -15.10 -16.32
N ALA A 90 10.68 -16.33 -15.98
CA ALA A 90 10.29 -16.71 -14.64
C ALA A 90 11.44 -16.55 -13.65
N GLN A 91 12.66 -16.95 -14.02
CA GLN A 91 13.85 -16.76 -13.20
C GLN A 91 14.11 -15.26 -12.91
N ARG A 92 14.07 -14.43 -13.95
CA ARG A 92 14.23 -12.98 -13.79
C ARG A 92 13.16 -12.37 -12.89
N MET A 93 11.91 -12.86 -12.97
CA MET A 93 10.85 -12.39 -12.10
C MET A 93 11.07 -12.78 -10.63
N MET A 94 11.46 -14.03 -10.39
CA MET A 94 11.80 -14.48 -9.02
C MET A 94 12.97 -13.68 -8.42
N ASP A 95 14.00 -13.39 -9.23
CA ASP A 95 15.13 -12.54 -8.81
C ASP A 95 14.69 -11.10 -8.53
N PHE A 96 13.79 -10.55 -9.34
CA PHE A 96 13.22 -9.22 -9.11
C PHE A 96 12.42 -9.14 -7.81
N VAL A 97 11.59 -10.13 -7.52
CA VAL A 97 10.82 -10.20 -6.26
C VAL A 97 11.76 -10.41 -5.06
N GLY A 98 12.87 -11.12 -5.26
CA GLY A 98 13.92 -11.34 -4.27
C GLY A 98 13.61 -12.43 -3.24
N THR A 99 12.44 -13.06 -3.32
CA THR A 99 12.05 -14.18 -2.44
C THR A 99 11.07 -15.11 -3.14
N THR A 100 11.06 -16.36 -2.74
CA THR A 100 10.06 -17.36 -3.13
C THR A 100 9.13 -17.73 -1.96
N GLU A 101 9.25 -17.03 -0.84
CA GLU A 101 8.40 -17.21 0.33
C GLU A 101 7.43 -16.05 0.49
N VAL A 102 6.20 -16.36 0.92
CA VAL A 102 5.18 -15.36 1.19
C VAL A 102 5.30 -14.93 2.65
N SER A 103 5.60 -13.65 2.87
CA SER A 103 5.70 -13.06 4.20
C SER A 103 4.90 -11.76 4.27
N PRO A 104 3.62 -11.82 4.64
CA PRO A 104 2.79 -10.63 4.76
C PRO A 104 3.35 -9.65 5.81
N SER A 105 3.40 -8.38 5.47
CA SER A 105 3.81 -7.32 6.38
C SER A 105 3.06 -6.03 6.07
N LEU A 106 2.52 -5.38 7.10
CA LEU A 106 1.88 -4.07 6.97
C LEU A 106 2.90 -2.96 6.77
N ILE A 107 4.08 -3.09 7.41
CA ILE A 107 5.16 -2.11 7.27
C ILE A 107 5.89 -2.39 5.96
N PRO A 108 6.08 -1.37 5.09
CA PRO A 108 6.83 -1.54 3.84
C PRO A 108 8.27 -2.00 4.11
N SER A 109 8.74 -2.97 3.34
CA SER A 109 10.12 -3.45 3.41
C SER A 109 11.12 -2.46 2.81
N ASP A 110 10.67 -1.61 1.88
CA ASP A 110 11.49 -0.53 1.32
C ASP A 110 11.61 0.60 2.35
N PRO A 111 12.83 0.93 2.82
CA PRO A 111 13.03 1.99 3.81
C PRO A 111 12.57 3.36 3.31
N ILE A 112 12.76 3.67 2.04
CA ILE A 112 12.37 4.96 1.43
C ILE A 112 10.85 5.10 1.45
N PHE A 113 10.14 4.06 1.09
CA PHE A 113 8.68 4.03 1.10
C PHE A 113 8.10 4.10 2.52
N ALA A 114 8.74 3.42 3.48
CA ALA A 114 8.37 3.51 4.89
C ALA A 114 8.55 4.93 5.45
N VAL A 115 9.66 5.58 5.15
CA VAL A 115 9.92 6.98 5.54
C VAL A 115 8.92 7.93 4.88
N TRP A 116 8.56 7.72 3.63
CA TRP A 116 7.56 8.53 2.95
C TRP A 116 6.19 8.47 3.65
N TRP A 117 5.75 7.28 4.06
CA TRP A 117 4.50 7.15 4.83
C TRP A 117 4.59 7.79 6.22
N LEU A 118 5.76 7.72 6.86
CA LEU A 118 5.99 8.43 8.12
C LEU A 118 5.84 9.95 7.94
N VAL A 119 6.40 10.50 6.86
CA VAL A 119 6.24 11.92 6.52
C VAL A 119 4.76 12.28 6.30
N VAL A 120 4.00 11.46 5.59
CA VAL A 120 2.56 11.66 5.40
C VAL A 120 1.82 11.72 6.74
N ILE A 121 2.11 10.80 7.66
CA ILE A 121 1.52 10.79 9.00
C ILE A 121 1.88 12.07 9.75
N VAL A 122 3.14 12.47 9.75
CA VAL A 122 3.59 13.70 10.42
C VAL A 122 2.90 14.93 9.83
N MET A 123 2.79 15.03 8.50
CA MET A 123 2.07 16.13 7.85
C MET A 123 0.60 16.21 8.26
N LEU A 124 -0.10 15.08 8.31
CA LEU A 124 -1.49 15.03 8.73
C LEU A 124 -1.64 15.44 10.21
N MET A 125 -0.80 14.89 11.08
CA MET A 125 -0.88 15.17 12.52
C MET A 125 -0.49 16.61 12.85
N THR A 126 0.57 17.14 12.28
CA THR A 126 0.97 18.55 12.47
C THR A 126 -0.09 19.49 11.93
N GLY A 127 -0.69 19.18 10.78
CA GLY A 127 -1.76 19.98 10.19
C GLY A 127 -3.04 20.03 11.05
N ILE A 128 -3.35 18.95 11.77
CA ILE A 128 -4.52 18.90 12.67
C ILE A 128 -4.25 19.59 13.99
N TRP A 129 -3.07 19.41 14.57
CA TRP A 129 -2.79 19.78 15.96
C TRP A 129 -1.94 21.04 16.13
N LEU A 130 -1.07 21.37 15.18
CA LEU A 130 -0.21 22.54 15.22
C LEU A 130 -0.77 23.66 14.34
N LYS A 131 -0.74 24.86 14.86
CA LYS A 131 -1.03 26.08 14.08
C LYS A 131 0.25 26.78 13.70
#